data_d01ba58b467807bf52619b96f7af39cc
#
_entry.id   d01ba58b467807bf52619b96f7af39cc
#
_cell.length_a   1.000
_cell.length_b   1.000
_cell.length_c   1.000
_cell.angle_alpha   90.00
_cell.angle_beta   90.00
_cell.angle_gamma   90.00
#
_symmetry.space_group_name_H-M   'P 1'
#
loop_
_entity.id
_entity.type
_entity.pdbx_description
1 polymer ?
#
loop_
_entity_poly.entity_id
_entity_poly.type
_entity_poly.pdbx_seq_one_letter_code
_entity_poly.pdbx_strand_id
1 'polypeptide(L)'
;EITTRLVGSEMCIRDRYCKVCHNISDTDVCRICSNPSRDVTTVCVVENIRDVMAVENTQQYRGLYHVLGGVISPMDGIGPSDLEIESLVNRVKEGTVKEVILALSSTMEGDTTNFYIFRKLAGCDVKITVIARGISIGDELQYTDEVTLGRSIVNRVAFTGTL
;
A
#
# COMPACT_ATOMS: atom_id res chain seq x y z
N GLU A 1 11.95 32.23 -11.93
CA GLU A 1 11.41 32.27 -11.55
C GLU A 1 10.94 31.65 -11.41
N ILE A 2 11.27 31.60 -11.65
CA ILE A 2 10.67 31.50 -11.23
C ILE A 2 10.36 30.85 -11.04
N THR A 3 10.87 30.78 -11.38
CA THR A 3 10.40 30.66 -10.99
C THR A 3 10.36 30.12 -10.68
N THR A 4 11.01 30.12 -10.88
CA THR A 4 10.75 30.05 -10.38
C THR A 4 10.63 29.76 -9.96
N ARG A 5 11.02 29.99 -9.85
CA ARG A 5 10.69 30.07 -9.33
C ARG A 5 10.31 29.74 -9.13
N LEU A 6 10.53 29.76 -9.37
CA LEU A 6 9.98 29.64 -9.13
C LEU A 6 9.89 29.15 -9.07
N VAL A 7 10.07 29.98 -8.78
CA VAL A 7 10.05 29.25 -8.85
C VAL A 7 10.52 28.13 -8.13
N GLY A 8 11.29 27.94 -7.57
CA GLY A 8 11.89 26.80 -6.96
C GLY A 8 11.34 26.52 -5.58
N SER A 9 11.09 27.47 -4.76
CA SER A 9 10.50 27.29 -3.43
C SER A 9 9.08 26.66 -3.47
N GLU A 10 8.32 26.99 -4.46
CA GLU A 10 7.00 26.39 -4.65
C GLU A 10 7.12 24.91 -4.97
N MET A 11 8.11 24.53 -5.77
CA MET A 11 8.35 23.14 -6.09
C MET A 11 8.76 22.34 -4.85
N CYS A 12 9.58 22.93 -3.98
CA CYS A 12 9.97 22.28 -2.73
C CYS A 12 8.79 22.04 -1.80
N ILE A 13 7.80 22.93 -1.76
CA ILE A 13 6.59 22.77 -0.98
C ILE A 13 5.74 21.64 -1.56
N ARG A 14 5.66 21.56 -2.87
CA ARG A 14 4.88 20.50 -3.55
C ARG A 14 5.49 19.12 -3.40
N ASP A 15 6.81 19.05 -3.22
CA ASP A 15 7.54 17.79 -3.14
C ASP A 15 7.64 17.25 -1.72
N ARG A 16 6.88 17.80 -0.79
CA ARG A 16 6.86 17.31 0.58
C ARG A 16 6.08 16.00 0.67
N TYR A 17 6.51 15.19 1.62
CA TYR A 17 5.85 13.92 1.92
C TYR A 17 5.37 13.92 3.36
N CYS A 18 4.23 13.27 3.58
CA CYS A 18 3.69 13.07 4.91
C CYS A 18 4.69 12.29 5.77
N LYS A 19 4.97 12.77 6.96
CA LYS A 19 5.91 12.11 7.87
C LYS A 19 5.39 10.78 8.40
N VAL A 20 4.09 10.53 8.30
CA VAL A 20 3.47 9.31 8.80
C VAL A 20 3.35 8.25 7.71
N CYS A 21 2.74 8.59 6.58
CA CYS A 21 2.43 7.60 5.53
C CYS A 21 3.28 7.74 4.27
N HIS A 22 4.09 8.78 4.16
CA HIS A 22 4.94 9.07 3.00
C HIS A 22 4.17 9.38 1.71
N ASN A 23 2.87 9.64 1.82
CA ASN A 23 2.08 10.15 0.71
C ASN A 23 2.49 11.62 0.44
N ILE A 24 2.23 12.08 -0.77
CA ILE A 24 2.52 13.48 -1.10
C ILE A 24 1.64 14.41 -0.25
N SER A 25 2.21 15.48 0.26
CA SER A 25 1.52 16.39 1.16
C SER A 25 2.14 17.79 1.10
N ASP A 26 1.32 18.78 1.23
CA ASP A 26 1.77 20.17 1.38
C ASP A 26 2.02 20.55 2.85
N THR A 27 1.74 19.63 3.77
CA THR A 27 1.95 19.79 5.20
C THR A 27 2.73 18.60 5.76
N ASP A 28 3.21 18.69 7.00
CA ASP A 28 3.97 17.62 7.64
C ASP A 28 3.17 16.33 7.77
N VAL A 29 1.86 16.42 7.98
CA VAL A 29 0.94 15.28 8.05
C VAL A 29 -0.18 15.51 7.05
N CYS A 30 -0.40 14.54 6.17
CA CYS A 30 -1.38 14.69 5.09
C CYS A 30 -2.83 14.67 5.62
N ARG A 31 -3.76 15.07 4.76
CA ARG A 31 -5.18 15.12 5.12
C ARG A 31 -5.73 13.79 5.59
N ILE A 32 -5.25 12.69 5.01
CA ILE A 32 -5.71 11.36 5.37
C ILE A 32 -5.26 11.00 6.79
N CYS A 33 -3.96 11.17 7.08
CA CYS A 33 -3.41 10.85 8.39
C CYS A 33 -3.95 11.76 9.51
N SER A 34 -4.29 13.00 9.19
CA SER A 34 -4.80 13.96 10.17
C SER A 34 -6.31 13.90 10.34
N ASN A 35 -7.03 13.16 9.52
CA ASN A 35 -8.48 13.07 9.57
C ASN A 35 -8.94 12.19 10.76
N PRO A 36 -9.62 12.79 11.77
CA PRO A 36 -10.01 12.04 12.96
C PRO A 36 -11.12 11.01 12.73
N SER A 37 -11.80 11.06 11.59
CA SER A 37 -12.85 10.07 11.27
C SER A 37 -12.30 8.80 10.65
N ARG A 38 -10.98 8.72 10.42
CA ARG A 38 -10.34 7.54 9.86
C ARG A 38 -9.99 6.53 10.95
N ASP A 39 -10.00 5.25 10.56
CA ASP A 39 -9.60 4.16 11.46
C ASP A 39 -8.08 4.11 11.55
N VAL A 40 -7.53 4.54 12.68
CA VAL A 40 -6.09 4.58 12.89
C VAL A 40 -5.48 3.20 13.16
N THR A 41 -6.31 2.17 13.35
CA THR A 41 -5.83 0.81 13.65
C THR A 41 -5.54 -0.01 12.40
N THR A 42 -5.97 0.45 11.24
CA THR A 42 -5.79 -0.25 9.96
C THR A 42 -4.91 0.57 9.03
N VAL A 43 -3.87 -0.06 8.50
CA VAL A 43 -2.93 0.56 7.57
C VAL A 43 -2.88 -0.25 6.28
N CYS A 44 -3.09 0.42 5.15
CA CYS A 44 -2.96 -0.17 3.82
C CYS A 44 -1.59 0.20 3.25
N VAL A 45 -0.79 -0.81 2.98
CA VAL A 45 0.56 -0.64 2.43
C VAL A 45 0.50 -0.69 0.92
N VAL A 46 0.97 0.37 0.27
CA VAL A 46 0.95 0.52 -1.18
C VAL A 46 2.33 0.88 -1.71
N GLU A 47 2.55 0.69 -3.00
CA GLU A 47 3.84 0.96 -3.63
C GLU A 47 4.08 2.45 -3.82
N ASN A 48 3.06 3.19 -4.26
CA ASN A 48 3.22 4.60 -4.62
C ASN A 48 1.94 5.39 -4.36
N ILE A 49 2.02 6.70 -4.58
CA ILE A 49 0.90 7.61 -4.30
C ILE A 49 -0.30 7.39 -5.22
N ARG A 50 -0.08 6.85 -6.43
CA ARG A 50 -1.19 6.57 -7.35
C ARG A 50 -2.09 5.47 -6.80
N ASP A 51 -1.50 4.51 -6.10
CA ASP A 51 -2.24 3.43 -5.47
C ASP A 51 -3.13 3.95 -4.35
N VAL A 52 -2.65 4.95 -3.59
CA VAL A 52 -3.47 5.62 -2.58
C VAL A 52 -4.73 6.20 -3.24
N MET A 53 -4.55 6.92 -4.33
CA MET A 53 -5.67 7.53 -5.06
C MET A 53 -6.62 6.47 -5.59
N ALA A 54 -6.10 5.37 -6.12
CA ALA A 54 -6.92 4.28 -6.65
C ALA A 54 -7.80 3.67 -5.56
N VAL A 55 -7.24 3.41 -4.38
CA VAL A 55 -8.00 2.86 -3.26
C VAL A 55 -9.01 3.87 -2.73
N GLU A 56 -8.63 5.15 -2.61
CA GLU A 56 -9.55 6.20 -2.15
C GLU A 56 -10.76 6.34 -3.09
N ASN A 57 -10.54 6.21 -4.40
CA ASN A 57 -11.61 6.32 -5.39
C ASN A 57 -12.68 5.22 -5.24
N THR A 58 -12.34 4.09 -4.62
CA THR A 58 -13.33 3.04 -4.37
C THR A 58 -14.34 3.41 -3.28
N GLN A 59 -13.96 4.33 -2.39
CA GLN A 59 -14.76 4.74 -1.23
C GLN A 59 -15.12 3.57 -0.29
N GLN A 60 -14.37 2.47 -0.36
CA GLN A 60 -14.59 1.29 0.48
C GLN A 60 -13.64 1.19 1.66
N TYR A 61 -12.57 2.01 1.66
CA TYR A 61 -11.54 1.95 2.68
C TYR A 61 -11.55 3.20 3.55
N ARG A 62 -11.50 3.01 4.85
CA ARG A 62 -11.56 4.10 5.83
C ARG A 62 -10.36 4.17 6.76
N GLY A 63 -9.34 3.36 6.49
CA GLY A 63 -8.13 3.36 7.30
C GLY A 63 -7.07 4.33 6.81
N LEU A 64 -5.86 4.12 7.29
CA LEU A 64 -4.70 4.91 6.92
C LEU A 64 -3.86 4.18 5.88
N TYR A 65 -2.86 4.85 5.37
CA TYR A 65 -1.97 4.31 4.32
C TYR A 65 -0.52 4.33 4.77
N HIS A 66 0.30 3.56 4.05
CA HIS A 66 1.74 3.64 4.15
C HIS A 66 2.32 3.41 2.76
N VAL A 67 2.99 4.43 2.22
CA VAL A 67 3.56 4.39 0.87
C VAL A 67 5.02 3.96 0.98
N LEU A 68 5.36 2.83 0.35
CA LEU A 68 6.73 2.29 0.40
C LEU A 68 7.69 3.02 -0.54
N GLY A 69 7.19 3.54 -1.64
CA GLY A 69 8.02 4.16 -2.67
C GLY A 69 8.43 3.19 -3.77
N GLY A 70 7.97 1.95 -3.72
CA GLY A 70 8.28 0.92 -4.71
C GLY A 70 8.22 -0.47 -4.11
N VAL A 71 8.90 -1.41 -4.77
CA VAL A 71 9.02 -2.80 -4.32
C VAL A 71 10.50 -3.21 -4.34
N ILE A 72 10.83 -4.27 -3.61
CA ILE A 72 12.19 -4.83 -3.63
C ILE A 72 12.46 -5.40 -5.03
N SER A 73 13.48 -4.89 -5.69
CA SER A 73 13.86 -5.34 -7.03
C SER A 73 15.38 -5.42 -7.13
N PRO A 74 15.97 -6.62 -6.96
CA PRO A 74 17.41 -6.77 -7.07
C PRO A 74 17.94 -6.39 -8.45
N MET A 75 17.16 -6.62 -9.51
CA MET A 75 17.57 -6.27 -10.88
C MET A 75 17.68 -4.76 -11.07
N ASP A 76 16.85 -3.99 -10.39
CA ASP A 76 16.88 -2.53 -10.45
C ASP A 76 17.75 -1.92 -9.36
N GLY A 77 18.38 -2.75 -8.54
CA GLY A 77 19.23 -2.31 -7.45
C GLY A 77 18.45 -1.74 -6.26
N ILE A 78 17.16 -2.08 -6.14
CA ILE A 78 16.30 -1.59 -5.05
C ILE A 78 16.24 -2.64 -3.96
N GLY A 79 16.81 -2.32 -2.80
CA GLY A 79 16.77 -3.15 -1.61
C GLY A 79 15.79 -2.63 -0.57
N PRO A 80 15.60 -3.39 0.53
CA PRO A 80 14.68 -2.97 1.59
C PRO A 80 15.01 -1.61 2.21
N SER A 81 16.29 -1.24 2.24
CA SER A 81 16.71 0.05 2.81
C SER A 81 16.35 1.24 1.91
N ASP A 82 16.05 1.00 0.65
CA ASP A 82 15.65 2.05 -0.30
C ASP A 82 14.15 2.35 -0.22
N LEU A 83 13.43 1.57 0.56
CA LEU A 83 11.98 1.67 0.72
C LEU A 83 11.62 2.04 2.16
N GLU A 84 10.39 2.49 2.36
CA GLU A 84 9.87 2.90 3.67
C GLU A 84 9.35 1.71 4.48
N ILE A 85 10.10 0.59 4.52
CA ILE A 85 9.71 -0.62 5.25
C ILE A 85 10.02 -0.49 6.73
N GLU A 86 11.18 0.07 7.08
CA GLU A 86 11.55 0.24 8.50
C GLU A 86 10.61 1.22 9.21
N SER A 87 10.18 2.27 8.54
CA SER A 87 9.21 3.20 9.12
C SER A 87 7.86 2.51 9.34
N LEU A 88 7.46 1.59 8.47
CA LEU A 88 6.26 0.79 8.67
C LEU A 88 6.40 -0.12 9.90
N VAL A 89 7.53 -0.79 10.04
CA VAL A 89 7.81 -1.67 11.20
C VAL A 89 7.74 -0.86 12.50
N ASN A 90 8.37 0.30 12.53
CA ASN A 90 8.36 1.17 13.71
C ASN A 90 6.94 1.63 14.05
N ARG A 91 6.16 1.97 13.03
CA ARG A 91 4.77 2.40 13.16
C ARG A 91 3.90 1.28 13.77
N VAL A 92 4.11 0.04 13.35
CA VAL A 92 3.40 -1.12 13.91
C VAL A 92 3.83 -1.38 15.35
N LYS A 93 5.12 -1.23 15.65
CA LYS A 93 5.66 -1.46 17.01
C LYS A 93 5.11 -0.47 18.05
N GLU A 94 4.61 0.67 17.61
CA GLU A 94 3.97 1.64 18.52
C GLU A 94 2.68 1.09 19.14
N GLY A 95 2.10 0.04 18.57
CA GLY A 95 0.98 -0.67 19.17
C GLY A 95 -0.41 -0.19 18.76
N THR A 96 -0.51 0.91 18.03
CA THR A 96 -1.80 1.43 17.57
C THR A 96 -2.37 0.62 16.43
N VAL A 97 -1.50 0.14 15.53
CA VAL A 97 -1.90 -0.60 14.33
C VAL A 97 -2.28 -2.03 14.70
N LYS A 98 -3.48 -2.45 14.32
CA LYS A 98 -3.99 -3.81 14.56
C LYS A 98 -4.06 -4.64 13.29
N GLU A 99 -4.17 -4.01 12.14
CA GLU A 99 -4.20 -4.70 10.85
C GLU A 99 -3.34 -3.97 9.83
N VAL A 100 -2.54 -4.73 9.10
CA VAL A 100 -1.76 -4.25 7.96
C VAL A 100 -2.29 -4.96 6.72
N ILE A 101 -2.78 -4.20 5.76
CA ILE A 101 -3.28 -4.70 4.49
C ILE A 101 -2.19 -4.53 3.45
N LEU A 102 -1.73 -5.61 2.85
CA LEU A 102 -0.70 -5.56 1.81
C LEU A 102 -1.39 -5.42 0.45
N ALA A 103 -1.25 -4.24 -0.15
CA ALA A 103 -1.88 -3.91 -1.43
C ALA A 103 -0.82 -3.63 -2.50
N LEU A 104 0.21 -4.48 -2.54
CA LEU A 104 1.28 -4.38 -3.52
C LEU A 104 0.89 -5.11 -4.81
N SER A 105 1.62 -4.84 -5.89
CA SER A 105 1.37 -5.48 -7.18
C SER A 105 1.50 -6.99 -7.11
N SER A 106 0.77 -7.69 -7.98
CA SER A 106 0.81 -9.17 -8.05
C SER A 106 1.96 -9.64 -8.92
N THR A 107 3.13 -9.08 -8.70
CA THR A 107 4.36 -9.45 -9.40
C THR A 107 5.26 -10.24 -8.47
N MET A 108 6.32 -10.82 -9.01
CA MET A 108 7.33 -11.52 -8.21
C MET A 108 7.98 -10.56 -7.20
N GLU A 109 8.26 -9.36 -7.64
CA GLU A 109 8.85 -8.31 -6.78
C GLU A 109 7.88 -7.91 -5.67
N GLY A 110 6.60 -7.77 -6.00
CA GLY A 110 5.55 -7.47 -5.02
C GLY A 110 5.42 -8.57 -3.97
N ASP A 111 5.43 -9.83 -4.41
CA ASP A 111 5.35 -10.97 -3.49
C ASP A 111 6.60 -11.06 -2.62
N THR A 112 7.78 -10.82 -3.18
CA THR A 112 9.04 -10.78 -2.41
C THR A 112 8.96 -9.71 -1.32
N THR A 113 8.45 -8.54 -1.66
CA THR A 113 8.28 -7.45 -0.71
C THR A 113 7.27 -7.81 0.37
N ASN A 114 6.17 -8.47 0.01
CA ASN A 114 5.17 -8.95 0.97
C ASN A 114 5.80 -9.91 1.98
N PHE A 115 6.59 -10.87 1.52
CA PHE A 115 7.29 -11.82 2.40
C PHE A 115 8.26 -11.11 3.33
N TYR A 116 8.99 -10.14 2.82
CA TYR A 116 9.94 -9.39 3.63
C TYR A 116 9.22 -8.63 4.75
N ILE A 117 8.14 -7.95 4.41
CA ILE A 117 7.33 -7.21 5.40
C ILE A 117 6.74 -8.18 6.42
N PHE A 118 6.22 -9.30 5.96
CA PHE A 118 5.65 -10.32 6.85
C PHE A 118 6.67 -10.81 7.86
N ARG A 119 7.89 -11.09 7.42
CA ARG A 119 8.98 -11.52 8.31
C ARG A 119 9.35 -10.45 9.33
N LYS A 120 9.41 -9.20 8.89
CA LYS A 120 9.75 -8.08 9.77
C LYS A 120 8.69 -7.86 10.85
N LEU A 121 7.44 -8.13 10.54
CA LEU A 121 6.32 -7.96 11.47
C LEU A 121 5.97 -9.21 12.26
N ALA A 122 6.71 -10.31 12.08
CA ALA A 122 6.38 -11.60 12.69
C ALA A 122 6.34 -11.55 14.22
N GLY A 123 7.10 -10.67 14.86
CA GLY A 123 7.10 -10.52 16.31
C GLY A 123 6.07 -9.51 16.82
N CYS A 124 5.28 -8.90 15.97
CA CYS A 124 4.31 -7.88 16.33
C CYS A 124 2.91 -8.49 16.43
N ASP A 125 2.11 -7.96 17.36
CA ASP A 125 0.71 -8.37 17.50
C ASP A 125 -0.15 -7.59 16.50
N VAL A 126 -0.09 -8.01 15.25
CA VAL A 126 -0.78 -7.37 14.14
C VAL A 126 -1.29 -8.43 13.17
N LYS A 127 -2.49 -8.22 12.66
CA LYS A 127 -3.08 -9.06 11.62
C LYS A 127 -2.58 -8.57 10.27
N ILE A 128 -2.02 -9.48 9.47
CA ILE A 128 -1.53 -9.14 8.13
C ILE A 128 -2.45 -9.78 7.11
N THR A 129 -3.02 -8.95 6.23
CA THR A 129 -3.94 -9.38 5.18
C THR A 129 -3.42 -8.92 3.82
N VAL A 130 -3.88 -9.57 2.77
CA VAL A 130 -3.55 -9.21 1.38
C VAL A 130 -4.86 -8.93 0.66
N ILE A 131 -4.88 -7.93 -0.21
CA ILE A 131 -6.08 -7.65 -0.99
C ILE A 131 -6.42 -8.87 -1.85
N ALA A 132 -7.72 -9.10 -2.05
CA ALA A 132 -8.20 -10.21 -2.84
C ALA A 132 -7.67 -10.12 -4.28
N ARG A 133 -7.29 -11.26 -4.83
CA ARG A 133 -6.80 -11.39 -6.20
C ARG A 133 -7.71 -12.36 -6.94
N GLY A 134 -7.93 -12.10 -8.20
CA GLY A 134 -8.76 -13.03 -8.96
C GLY A 134 -9.27 -12.45 -10.27
N ILE A 135 -10.37 -13.02 -10.72
CA ILE A 135 -11.00 -12.69 -11.99
C ILE A 135 -11.72 -11.35 -11.89
N SER A 136 -11.54 -10.52 -12.89
CA SER A 136 -12.17 -9.19 -12.93
C SER A 136 -13.68 -9.32 -13.04
N ILE A 137 -14.37 -8.38 -12.40
CA ILE A 137 -15.83 -8.34 -12.41
C ILE A 137 -16.31 -8.12 -13.85
N GLY A 138 -17.21 -8.99 -14.30
CA GLY A 138 -17.78 -8.90 -15.64
C GLY A 138 -16.99 -9.64 -16.72
N ASP A 139 -15.82 -10.17 -16.38
CA ASP A 139 -15.02 -10.93 -17.35
C ASP A 139 -15.53 -12.36 -17.50
N GLU A 140 -15.39 -12.89 -18.73
CA GLU A 140 -15.68 -14.30 -19.00
C GLU A 140 -14.42 -15.12 -18.77
N LEU A 141 -14.58 -16.34 -18.26
CA LEU A 141 -13.44 -17.21 -17.91
C LEU A 141 -12.54 -17.50 -19.10
N GLN A 142 -13.11 -17.66 -20.28
CA GLN A 142 -12.36 -18.01 -21.48
C GLN A 142 -11.37 -16.93 -21.91
N TYR A 143 -11.59 -15.68 -21.48
CA TYR A 143 -10.72 -14.55 -21.81
C TYR A 143 -9.73 -14.21 -20.69
N THR A 144 -9.83 -14.87 -19.55
CA THR A 144 -8.93 -14.66 -18.42
C THR A 144 -7.61 -15.38 -18.70
N ASP A 145 -6.48 -14.75 -18.36
CA ASP A 145 -5.19 -15.40 -18.52
C ASP A 145 -5.05 -16.63 -17.60
N GLU A 146 -4.27 -17.59 -18.03
CA GLU A 146 -4.14 -18.88 -17.35
C GLU A 146 -3.59 -18.74 -15.92
N VAL A 147 -2.66 -17.81 -15.70
CA VAL A 147 -2.05 -17.61 -14.38
C VAL A 147 -3.09 -17.09 -13.41
N THR A 148 -3.85 -16.07 -13.80
CA THR A 148 -4.91 -15.49 -12.97
C THR A 148 -6.01 -16.52 -12.68
N LEU A 149 -6.43 -17.24 -13.70
CA LEU A 149 -7.48 -18.26 -13.53
C LEU A 149 -7.00 -19.39 -12.61
N GLY A 150 -5.78 -19.88 -12.82
CA GLY A 150 -5.22 -20.95 -11.99
C GLY A 150 -5.11 -20.53 -10.53
N ARG A 151 -4.60 -19.33 -10.27
CA ARG A 151 -4.51 -18.81 -8.89
C ARG A 151 -5.87 -18.62 -8.26
N SER A 152 -6.86 -18.18 -9.03
CA SER A 152 -8.22 -18.00 -8.53
C SER A 152 -8.83 -19.33 -8.10
N ILE A 153 -8.56 -20.41 -8.83
CA ILE A 153 -9.03 -21.75 -8.47
C ILE A 153 -8.36 -22.24 -7.19
N VAL A 154 -7.04 -22.06 -7.09
CA VAL A 154 -6.27 -22.48 -5.90
C VAL A 154 -6.74 -21.71 -4.66
N ASN A 155 -6.96 -20.42 -4.79
CA ASN A 155 -7.31 -19.54 -3.68
C ASN A 155 -8.82 -19.29 -3.54
N ARG A 156 -9.64 -20.16 -4.13
CA ARG A 156 -11.10 -20.02 -4.06
C ARG A 156 -11.59 -20.00 -2.61
N VAL A 157 -12.63 -19.25 -2.39
CA VAL A 157 -13.22 -19.09 -1.04
C VAL A 157 -14.58 -19.79 -0.98
N ALA A 158 -15.02 -20.08 0.24
CA ALA A 158 -16.33 -20.70 0.45
C ALA A 158 -17.44 -19.74 0.02
N PHE A 159 -18.44 -20.28 -0.67
CA PHE A 159 -19.62 -19.51 -1.05
C PHE A 159 -20.57 -19.44 0.14
N THR A 160 -20.84 -18.24 0.63
CA THR A 160 -21.67 -18.03 1.81
C THR A 160 -23.10 -17.62 1.47
N GLY A 161 -23.39 -17.35 0.20
CA GLY A 161 -24.70 -16.87 -0.24
C GLY A 161 -24.95 -15.40 0.02
N THR A 162 -23.92 -14.66 0.47
CA THR A 162 -23.98 -13.21 0.68
C THR A 162 -23.05 -12.52 -0.31
N LEU A 163 -23.44 -11.32 -0.73
CA LEU A 163 -22.62 -10.48 -1.62
C LEU A 163 -21.91 -9.40 -0.86
#